data_68b578642b5025c709aaab454e5968aa
#
_entry.id   68b578642b5025c709aaab454e5968aa
#
_cell.length_a   1.000
_cell.length_b   1.000
_cell.length_c   1.000
_cell.angle_alpha   90.00
_cell.angle_beta   90.00
_cell.angle_gamma   90.00
#
_symmetry.space_group_name_H-M   'P 1'
#
loop_
_entity.id
_entity.type
_entity.pdbx_description
1 polymer ?
#
loop_
_entity_poly.entity_id
_entity_poly.type
_entity_poly.pdbx_seq_one_letter_code
_entity_poly.pdbx_strand_id
1 'polypeptide(L)'
;MKLRFILIFNKFSIYFDMKCDLHCHTSYSYDSTALPKEMVEAALKKGIDCLAITDHNEIKGALEATAYAKGKPILIIPGIEIKSKAGDILGLNVREKIPNKLSAGETIKIIKEAGGLAIIPHPFGWFCSFREDLEGLINEIDGVEILNASLFGGNEKALAFARKHNLPWTCGSDAHFPNFIGRAFLEIPDENLSIDRVLNQIKNKGAKIGGKEANFFEKVIDHSKRNLAKLQNTQ
;
A
#
# COMPACT_ATOMS: atom_id res chain seq x y z
N MET A 1 -4.84 -13.41 21.64
CA MET A 1 -3.50 -14.04 21.60
C MET A 1 -3.62 -15.28 20.69
N LYS A 2 -3.25 -15.16 19.42
CA LYS A 2 -3.19 -16.33 18.51
C LYS A 2 -1.94 -17.13 18.90
N LEU A 3 -2.11 -18.26 19.61
CA LEU A 3 -1.03 -19.25 19.76
C LEU A 3 -0.77 -19.86 18.38
N ARG A 4 0.30 -19.42 17.73
CA ARG A 4 0.85 -20.12 16.56
C ARG A 4 1.75 -21.23 17.10
N PHE A 5 1.26 -22.47 17.06
CA PHE A 5 2.07 -23.64 17.44
C PHE A 5 3.14 -23.88 16.37
N ILE A 6 4.40 -23.79 16.78
CA ILE A 6 5.54 -24.24 15.96
C ILE A 6 5.60 -25.78 16.09
N LEU A 7 5.16 -26.49 15.08
CA LEU A 7 5.41 -27.92 14.92
C LEU A 7 6.78 -28.12 14.28
N ILE A 8 7.79 -28.38 15.10
CA ILE A 8 9.12 -28.78 14.63
C ILE A 8 9.05 -30.28 14.29
N PHE A 9 8.76 -30.60 13.03
CA PHE A 9 9.01 -31.92 12.46
C PHE A 9 10.09 -31.80 11.41
N ASN A 10 11.26 -32.40 11.71
CA ASN A 10 12.38 -32.71 10.81
C ASN A 10 12.56 -31.79 9.58
N LYS A 11 13.48 -30.81 9.67
CA LYS A 11 14.11 -30.05 8.56
C LYS A 11 13.22 -29.18 7.63
N PHE A 12 11.93 -29.09 7.84
CA PHE A 12 11.08 -28.12 7.19
C PHE A 12 10.57 -27.13 8.24
N SER A 13 11.20 -25.98 8.34
CA SER A 13 10.61 -24.83 9.07
C SER A 13 9.38 -24.41 8.27
N ILE A 14 8.17 -24.59 8.83
CA ILE A 14 6.95 -24.03 8.23
C ILE A 14 6.97 -22.54 8.58
N TYR A 15 7.54 -21.75 7.69
CA TYR A 15 7.41 -20.30 7.76
C TYR A 15 5.98 -19.93 7.41
N PHE A 16 5.30 -19.23 8.30
CA PHE A 16 4.01 -18.62 7.98
C PHE A 16 4.29 -17.33 7.24
N ASP A 17 3.89 -17.27 5.97
CA ASP A 17 3.98 -16.05 5.19
C ASP A 17 3.16 -14.94 5.88
N MET A 18 3.79 -13.81 6.17
CA MET A 18 3.16 -12.63 6.78
C MET A 18 2.47 -11.80 5.70
N LYS A 19 1.25 -11.38 5.95
CA LYS A 19 0.41 -10.63 5.01
C LYS A 19 0.59 -9.13 5.20
N CYS A 20 1.05 -8.46 4.14
CA CYS A 20 1.34 -7.02 4.13
C CYS A 20 0.44 -6.32 3.10
N ASP A 21 -0.55 -5.55 3.56
CA ASP A 21 -1.36 -4.67 2.71
C ASP A 21 -0.69 -3.30 2.66
N LEU A 22 -0.19 -2.92 1.49
CA LEU A 22 0.74 -1.79 1.36
C LEU A 22 0.10 -0.51 0.80
N HIS A 23 -1.23 -0.46 0.69
CA HIS A 23 -1.93 0.71 0.18
C HIS A 23 -3.31 0.81 0.82
N CYS A 24 -3.50 1.76 1.73
CA CYS A 24 -4.82 2.08 2.26
C CYS A 24 -4.89 3.50 2.86
N HIS A 25 -6.11 4.00 3.03
CA HIS A 25 -6.45 5.37 3.37
C HIS A 25 -7.29 5.45 4.63
N THR A 26 -7.18 6.59 5.31
CA THR A 26 -7.95 6.90 6.51
C THR A 26 -8.74 8.19 6.33
N SER A 27 -9.42 8.65 7.37
CA SER A 27 -10.13 9.93 7.40
C SER A 27 -9.24 11.16 7.21
N TYR A 28 -7.93 10.98 7.10
CA TYR A 28 -7.00 12.03 6.69
C TYR A 28 -6.90 12.19 5.16
N SER A 29 -7.43 11.23 4.40
CA SER A 29 -7.68 11.35 2.97
C SER A 29 -9.04 12.01 2.71
N TYR A 30 -9.11 12.85 1.69
CA TYR A 30 -10.33 13.59 1.34
C TYR A 30 -11.51 12.69 0.92
N ASP A 31 -11.27 11.42 0.63
CA ASP A 31 -12.23 10.45 0.12
C ASP A 31 -12.41 9.21 1.02
N SER A 32 -12.00 9.32 2.28
CA SER A 32 -12.27 8.33 3.31
C SER A 32 -12.83 8.98 4.58
N THR A 33 -13.66 8.24 5.30
CA THR A 33 -14.16 8.63 6.63
C THR A 33 -13.71 7.67 7.72
N ALA A 34 -12.95 6.64 7.36
CA ALA A 34 -12.50 5.60 8.29
C ALA A 34 -11.38 6.12 9.19
N LEU A 35 -11.56 6.07 10.50
CA LEU A 35 -10.53 6.47 11.43
C LEU A 35 -9.31 5.53 11.35
N PRO A 36 -8.07 6.02 11.60
CA PRO A 36 -6.87 5.19 11.60
C PRO A 36 -7.00 3.94 12.48
N LYS A 37 -7.61 4.07 13.68
CA LYS A 37 -7.86 2.95 14.58
C LYS A 37 -8.79 1.89 13.97
N GLU A 38 -9.79 2.29 13.19
CA GLU A 38 -10.74 1.36 12.57
C GLU A 38 -10.07 0.54 11.47
N MET A 39 -9.15 1.16 10.72
CA MET A 39 -8.35 0.48 9.71
C MET A 39 -7.39 -0.54 10.35
N VAL A 40 -6.72 -0.18 11.45
CA VAL A 40 -5.85 -1.09 12.20
C VAL A 40 -6.63 -2.28 12.77
N GLU A 41 -7.80 -2.04 13.38
CA GLU A 41 -8.62 -3.13 13.94
C GLU A 41 -9.19 -4.05 12.84
N ALA A 42 -9.54 -3.48 11.68
CA ALA A 42 -9.97 -4.29 10.54
C ALA A 42 -8.83 -5.17 10.00
N ALA A 43 -7.61 -4.64 9.93
CA ALA A 43 -6.43 -5.38 9.53
C ALA A 43 -6.17 -6.56 10.49
N LEU A 44 -6.16 -6.31 11.80
CA LEU A 44 -6.01 -7.34 12.83
C LEU A 44 -7.09 -8.43 12.71
N LYS A 45 -8.35 -8.03 12.56
CA LYS A 45 -9.48 -8.97 12.42
C LYS A 45 -9.35 -9.86 11.18
N LYS A 46 -8.79 -9.33 10.10
CA LYS A 46 -8.60 -10.05 8.84
C LYS A 46 -7.28 -10.81 8.75
N GLY A 47 -6.46 -10.75 9.79
CA GLY A 47 -5.19 -11.45 9.85
C GLY A 47 -4.13 -10.84 8.92
N ILE A 48 -4.19 -9.54 8.70
CA ILE A 48 -3.12 -8.75 8.08
C ILE A 48 -2.09 -8.46 9.17
N ASP A 49 -0.86 -8.79 8.90
CA ASP A 49 0.25 -8.68 9.85
C ASP A 49 1.02 -7.36 9.70
N CYS A 50 0.93 -6.75 8.52
CA CYS A 50 1.54 -5.45 8.22
C CYS A 50 0.58 -4.60 7.37
N LEU A 51 0.43 -3.32 7.73
CA LEU A 51 -0.45 -2.37 7.05
C LEU A 51 0.31 -1.08 6.76
N ALA A 52 0.36 -0.64 5.51
CA ALA A 52 0.79 0.71 5.19
C ALA A 52 -0.41 1.65 5.15
N ILE A 53 -0.33 2.76 5.88
CA ILE A 53 -1.28 3.87 5.78
C ILE A 53 -0.66 4.92 4.88
N THR A 54 -1.34 5.22 3.77
CA THR A 54 -0.81 6.03 2.66
C THR A 54 -1.80 7.11 2.25
N ASP A 55 -2.26 7.90 3.21
CA ASP A 55 -3.25 8.96 2.96
C ASP A 55 -2.81 9.94 1.87
N HIS A 56 -3.77 10.45 1.10
CA HIS A 56 -3.53 11.43 0.03
C HIS A 56 -2.91 12.72 0.55
N ASN A 57 -1.64 12.96 0.19
CA ASN A 57 -0.87 14.16 0.53
C ASN A 57 -0.80 14.49 2.04
N GLU A 58 -1.08 13.52 2.90
CA GLU A 58 -1.07 13.70 4.36
C GLU A 58 -0.44 12.49 5.06
N ILE A 59 0.33 12.75 6.12
CA ILE A 59 1.04 11.72 6.89
C ILE A 59 0.41 11.44 8.25
N LYS A 60 -0.47 12.31 8.71
CA LYS A 60 -1.01 12.26 10.08
C LYS A 60 -1.74 10.96 10.38
N GLY A 61 -2.51 10.41 9.42
CA GLY A 61 -3.22 9.15 9.59
C GLY A 61 -2.25 7.99 9.84
N ALA A 62 -1.14 7.96 9.12
CA ALA A 62 -0.09 6.96 9.30
C ALA A 62 0.59 7.06 10.68
N LEU A 63 0.85 8.28 11.16
CA LEU A 63 1.44 8.50 12.49
C LEU A 63 0.46 8.11 13.61
N GLU A 64 -0.83 8.45 13.48
CA GLU A 64 -1.87 8.05 14.43
C GLU A 64 -2.05 6.53 14.46
N ALA A 65 -2.13 5.87 13.30
CA ALA A 65 -2.21 4.42 13.20
C ALA A 65 -0.99 3.74 13.85
N THR A 66 0.21 4.29 13.62
CA THR A 66 1.46 3.80 14.24
C THR A 66 1.41 3.90 15.76
N ALA A 67 0.92 5.02 16.28
CA ALA A 67 0.77 5.22 17.72
C ALA A 67 -0.28 4.26 18.32
N TYR A 68 -1.41 4.08 17.62
CA TYR A 68 -2.49 3.18 18.06
C TYR A 68 -2.08 1.70 18.04
N ALA A 69 -1.22 1.30 17.11
CA ALA A 69 -0.75 -0.08 16.96
C ALA A 69 0.29 -0.51 18.00
N LYS A 70 0.82 0.40 18.82
CA LYS A 70 1.81 0.06 19.86
C LYS A 70 1.28 -1.03 20.79
N GLY A 71 2.07 -2.12 20.91
CA GLY A 71 1.71 -3.27 21.72
C GLY A 71 0.69 -4.23 21.10
N LYS A 72 0.24 -3.97 19.88
CA LYS A 72 -0.63 -4.88 19.11
C LYS A 72 0.21 -5.74 18.14
N PRO A 73 -0.26 -6.93 17.77
CA PRO A 73 0.46 -7.84 16.88
C PRO A 73 0.27 -7.45 15.39
N ILE A 74 0.60 -6.22 15.05
CA ILE A 74 0.56 -5.69 13.69
C ILE A 74 1.68 -4.66 13.51
N LEU A 75 2.35 -4.69 12.37
CA LEU A 75 3.31 -3.68 11.95
C LEU A 75 2.59 -2.60 11.15
N ILE A 76 2.79 -1.32 11.49
CA ILE A 76 2.34 -0.21 10.63
C ILE A 76 3.55 0.38 9.91
N ILE A 77 3.47 0.45 8.60
CA ILE A 77 4.42 1.20 7.76
C ILE A 77 3.82 2.59 7.55
N PRO A 78 4.43 3.64 8.08
CA PRO A 78 4.00 4.99 7.77
C PRO A 78 4.31 5.30 6.31
N GLY A 79 3.33 5.86 5.60
CA GLY A 79 3.45 6.18 4.19
C GLY A 79 2.55 7.35 3.80
N ILE A 80 2.64 7.71 2.55
CA ILE A 80 1.89 8.82 1.96
C ILE A 80 1.67 8.54 0.48
N GLU A 81 0.48 8.83 -0.04
CA GLU A 81 0.22 8.87 -1.47
C GLU A 81 0.25 10.32 -1.95
N ILE A 82 1.27 10.66 -2.72
CA ILE A 82 1.55 12.04 -3.13
C ILE A 82 1.02 12.26 -4.53
N LYS A 83 0.16 13.26 -4.70
CA LYS A 83 -0.29 13.73 -6.01
C LYS A 83 0.81 14.55 -6.68
N SER A 84 1.60 13.94 -7.56
CA SER A 84 2.56 14.63 -8.43
C SER A 84 1.87 15.23 -9.66
N LYS A 85 2.62 15.95 -10.50
CA LYS A 85 2.12 16.43 -11.80
C LYS A 85 1.84 15.28 -12.77
N ALA A 86 2.57 14.17 -12.63
CA ALA A 86 2.43 12.99 -13.49
C ALA A 86 1.35 12.01 -13.04
N GLY A 87 0.98 12.00 -11.79
CA GLY A 87 0.05 11.05 -11.17
C GLY A 87 0.42 10.81 -9.71
N ASP A 88 -0.11 9.74 -9.15
CA ASP A 88 0.13 9.39 -7.76
C ASP A 88 1.45 8.63 -7.58
N ILE A 89 2.13 8.88 -6.47
CA ILE A 89 3.37 8.20 -6.07
C ILE A 89 3.26 7.84 -4.59
N LEU A 90 3.38 6.55 -4.26
CA LEU A 90 3.45 6.10 -2.88
C LEU A 90 4.87 6.30 -2.33
N GLY A 91 4.96 6.95 -1.19
CA GLY A 91 6.14 6.94 -0.34
C GLY A 91 5.93 5.97 0.82
N LEU A 92 6.55 4.79 0.78
CA LEU A 92 6.51 3.83 1.90
C LEU A 92 7.65 4.11 2.87
N ASN A 93 7.37 4.04 4.18
CA ASN A 93 8.31 4.39 5.26
C ASN A 93 8.72 5.88 5.25
N VAL A 94 7.77 6.75 4.94
CA VAL A 94 7.92 8.20 5.09
C VAL A 94 7.22 8.63 6.37
N ARG A 95 7.84 9.55 7.12
CA ARG A 95 7.33 10.04 8.42
C ARG A 95 7.07 11.54 8.44
N GLU A 96 7.34 12.20 7.33
CA GLU A 96 7.16 13.63 7.16
C GLU A 96 6.30 13.90 5.93
N LYS A 97 5.58 15.02 5.96
CA LYS A 97 4.75 15.42 4.84
C LYS A 97 5.63 15.85 3.67
N ILE A 98 5.38 15.26 2.51
CA ILE A 98 6.05 15.63 1.25
C ILE A 98 5.15 16.58 0.47
N PRO A 99 5.70 17.67 -0.12
CA PRO A 99 4.93 18.58 -0.95
C PRO A 99 4.32 17.86 -2.15
N ASN A 100 3.06 18.19 -2.47
CA ASN A 100 2.37 17.68 -3.67
C ASN A 100 2.61 18.58 -4.88
N LYS A 101 2.14 18.14 -6.05
CA LYS A 101 2.21 18.88 -7.34
C LYS A 101 3.64 19.19 -7.81
N LEU A 102 4.63 18.50 -7.31
CA LEU A 102 5.98 18.46 -7.86
C LEU A 102 6.02 17.58 -9.12
N SER A 103 7.09 17.62 -9.90
CA SER A 103 7.35 16.62 -10.94
C SER A 103 7.51 15.23 -10.32
N ALA A 104 7.38 14.17 -11.13
CA ALA A 104 7.59 12.80 -10.65
C ALA A 104 9.00 12.61 -10.09
N GLY A 105 10.03 13.05 -10.82
CA GLY A 105 11.43 12.93 -10.39
C GLY A 105 11.72 13.67 -9.08
N GLU A 106 11.22 14.90 -8.90
CA GLU A 106 11.35 15.63 -7.63
C GLU A 106 10.67 14.90 -6.48
N THR A 107 9.46 14.39 -6.70
CA THR A 107 8.71 13.64 -5.68
C THR A 107 9.45 12.36 -5.27
N ILE A 108 9.91 11.57 -6.26
CA ILE A 108 10.69 10.35 -6.04
C ILE A 108 11.96 10.65 -5.24
N LYS A 109 12.69 11.69 -5.65
CA LYS A 109 13.91 12.11 -4.97
C LYS A 109 13.67 12.40 -3.48
N ILE A 110 12.66 13.21 -3.15
CA ILE A 110 12.33 13.56 -1.77
C ILE A 110 11.93 12.34 -0.95
N ILE A 111 11.13 11.41 -1.52
CA ILE A 111 10.78 10.15 -0.85
C ILE A 111 12.03 9.37 -0.48
N LYS A 112 12.99 9.25 -1.41
CA LYS A 112 14.24 8.50 -1.20
C LYS A 112 15.16 9.18 -0.20
N GLU A 113 15.26 10.51 -0.23
CA GLU A 113 16.00 11.30 0.76
C GLU A 113 15.43 11.17 2.17
N ALA A 114 14.11 10.96 2.30
CA ALA A 114 13.44 10.64 3.56
C ALA A 114 13.64 9.18 4.01
N GLY A 115 14.38 8.36 3.26
CA GLY A 115 14.63 6.95 3.56
C GLY A 115 13.47 6.01 3.18
N GLY A 116 12.51 6.50 2.41
CA GLY A 116 11.35 5.74 1.92
C GLY A 116 11.61 5.01 0.61
N LEU A 117 10.64 4.19 0.19
CA LEU A 117 10.55 3.62 -1.16
C LEU A 117 9.53 4.41 -1.98
N ALA A 118 9.93 4.79 -3.19
CA ALA A 118 9.06 5.42 -4.17
C ALA A 118 8.44 4.36 -5.09
N ILE A 119 7.14 4.12 -4.92
CA ILE A 119 6.37 3.13 -5.69
C ILE A 119 5.37 3.88 -6.57
N ILE A 120 5.22 3.47 -7.82
CA ILE A 120 4.13 3.98 -8.67
C ILE A 120 2.90 3.13 -8.44
N PRO A 121 1.85 3.66 -7.78
CA PRO A 121 0.60 2.95 -7.56
C PRO A 121 -0.22 2.90 -8.85
N HIS A 122 -0.99 1.83 -9.01
CA HIS A 122 -2.00 1.66 -10.08
C HIS A 122 -1.67 2.37 -11.42
N PRO A 123 -0.44 2.17 -12.02
CA PRO A 123 0.09 3.01 -13.09
C PRO A 123 -0.77 3.06 -14.36
N PHE A 124 -1.62 2.07 -14.58
CA PHE A 124 -2.45 1.92 -15.80
C PHE A 124 -3.94 1.87 -15.51
N GLY A 125 -4.38 2.39 -14.36
CA GLY A 125 -5.80 2.48 -14.01
C GLY A 125 -6.59 3.34 -14.99
N TRP A 126 -7.82 2.95 -15.29
CA TRP A 126 -8.64 3.68 -16.29
C TRP A 126 -8.91 5.14 -15.92
N PHE A 127 -9.02 5.45 -14.62
CA PHE A 127 -9.39 6.78 -14.14
C PHE A 127 -8.26 7.50 -13.37
N CYS A 128 -7.17 6.79 -13.08
CA CYS A 128 -6.06 7.28 -12.27
C CYS A 128 -4.69 6.85 -12.81
N SER A 129 -4.56 6.74 -14.14
CA SER A 129 -3.29 6.35 -14.76
C SER A 129 -2.19 7.39 -14.55
N PHE A 130 -0.97 6.91 -14.47
CA PHE A 130 0.22 7.75 -14.52
C PHE A 130 0.37 8.36 -15.91
N ARG A 131 0.68 9.67 -16.01
CA ARG A 131 0.56 10.45 -17.24
C ARG A 131 1.89 10.72 -17.95
N GLU A 132 3.01 10.47 -17.29
CA GLU A 132 4.34 10.57 -17.89
C GLU A 132 4.82 9.20 -18.36
N ASP A 133 5.87 9.21 -19.18
CA ASP A 133 6.52 7.98 -19.63
C ASP A 133 7.21 7.28 -18.46
N LEU A 134 6.63 6.17 -18.03
CA LEU A 134 7.21 5.36 -16.96
C LEU A 134 8.54 4.72 -17.35
N GLU A 135 8.81 4.50 -18.65
CA GLU A 135 10.09 3.95 -19.08
C GLU A 135 11.26 4.90 -18.76
N GLY A 136 11.01 6.21 -18.79
CA GLY A 136 11.99 7.22 -18.37
C GLY A 136 12.32 7.19 -16.86
N LEU A 137 11.45 6.62 -16.04
CA LEU A 137 11.58 6.61 -14.58
C LEU A 137 12.03 5.26 -13.98
N ILE A 138 12.23 4.22 -14.79
CA ILE A 138 12.52 2.86 -14.30
C ILE A 138 13.77 2.75 -13.42
N ASN A 139 14.74 3.63 -13.59
CA ASN A 139 15.96 3.67 -12.79
C ASN A 139 15.81 4.52 -11.52
N GLU A 140 14.73 5.26 -11.39
CA GLU A 140 14.49 6.17 -10.27
C GLU A 140 13.51 5.58 -9.26
N ILE A 141 12.49 4.84 -9.72
CA ILE A 141 11.48 4.22 -8.87
C ILE A 141 12.01 2.96 -8.18
N ASP A 142 11.47 2.65 -7.01
CA ASP A 142 11.80 1.43 -6.27
C ASP A 142 10.83 0.28 -6.57
N GLY A 143 9.79 0.53 -7.36
CA GLY A 143 8.84 -0.49 -7.80
C GLY A 143 7.53 0.07 -8.34
N VAL A 144 6.64 -0.84 -8.71
CA VAL A 144 5.28 -0.53 -9.19
C VAL A 144 4.26 -1.39 -8.46
N GLU A 145 3.06 -0.86 -8.25
CA GLU A 145 1.95 -1.64 -7.74
C GLU A 145 1.31 -2.42 -8.89
N ILE A 146 1.38 -3.75 -8.82
CA ILE A 146 0.90 -4.64 -9.87
C ILE A 146 -0.48 -5.24 -9.61
N LEU A 147 -0.93 -5.17 -8.37
CA LEU A 147 -2.28 -5.56 -7.96
C LEU A 147 -2.83 -4.53 -6.98
N ASN A 148 -3.77 -3.72 -7.46
CA ASN A 148 -4.60 -2.84 -6.65
C ASN A 148 -6.03 -3.41 -6.66
N ALA A 149 -6.58 -3.73 -5.48
CA ALA A 149 -7.85 -4.45 -5.41
C ALA A 149 -9.06 -3.59 -5.79
N SER A 150 -8.97 -2.26 -5.64
CA SER A 150 -10.05 -1.32 -5.91
C SER A 150 -10.04 -0.76 -7.34
N LEU A 151 -8.97 -1.02 -8.09
CA LEU A 151 -8.73 -0.43 -9.41
C LEU A 151 -9.70 -0.97 -10.48
N PHE A 152 -10.20 -0.08 -11.33
CA PHE A 152 -10.87 -0.45 -12.58
C PHE A 152 -9.83 -0.63 -13.69
N GLY A 153 -9.47 -1.88 -13.99
CA GLY A 153 -8.51 -2.24 -15.04
C GLY A 153 -7.08 -1.81 -14.75
N GLY A 154 -6.14 -2.30 -15.54
CA GLY A 154 -4.74 -1.86 -15.50
C GLY A 154 -3.78 -2.79 -14.75
N ASN A 155 -4.22 -3.66 -13.85
CA ASN A 155 -3.36 -4.56 -13.08
C ASN A 155 -2.53 -5.50 -13.98
N GLU A 156 -3.14 -6.07 -15.01
CA GLU A 156 -2.42 -6.95 -15.96
C GLU A 156 -1.32 -6.18 -16.71
N LYS A 157 -1.60 -4.92 -17.09
CA LYS A 157 -0.61 -4.05 -17.74
C LYS A 157 0.53 -3.70 -16.78
N ALA A 158 0.22 -3.43 -15.51
CA ALA A 158 1.21 -3.14 -14.49
C ALA A 158 2.13 -4.35 -14.24
N LEU A 159 1.57 -5.55 -14.17
CA LEU A 159 2.34 -6.79 -14.06
C LEU A 159 3.23 -7.03 -15.28
N ALA A 160 2.69 -6.83 -16.49
CA ALA A 160 3.46 -6.97 -17.73
C ALA A 160 4.62 -5.96 -17.79
N PHE A 161 4.38 -4.71 -17.39
CA PHE A 161 5.39 -3.67 -17.31
C PHE A 161 6.50 -4.01 -16.30
N ALA A 162 6.13 -4.42 -15.09
CA ALA A 162 7.09 -4.81 -14.07
C ALA A 162 7.98 -5.97 -14.52
N ARG A 163 7.39 -6.98 -15.19
CA ARG A 163 8.13 -8.12 -15.75
C ARG A 163 9.07 -7.71 -16.87
N LYS A 164 8.59 -6.88 -17.82
CA LYS A 164 9.38 -6.39 -18.97
C LYS A 164 10.63 -5.67 -18.51
N HIS A 165 10.51 -4.84 -17.48
CA HIS A 165 11.61 -4.00 -16.98
C HIS A 165 12.30 -4.56 -15.75
N ASN A 166 11.96 -5.79 -15.35
CA ASN A 166 12.52 -6.46 -14.16
C ASN A 166 12.45 -5.59 -12.90
N LEU A 167 11.33 -4.86 -12.69
CA LEU A 167 11.12 -3.99 -11.55
C LEU A 167 10.65 -4.77 -10.31
N PRO A 168 10.96 -4.31 -9.10
CA PRO A 168 10.24 -4.72 -7.90
C PRO A 168 8.76 -4.35 -7.99
N TRP A 169 7.93 -5.05 -7.21
CA TRP A 169 6.50 -4.80 -7.20
C TRP A 169 5.90 -4.79 -5.80
N THR A 170 4.77 -4.09 -5.68
CA THR A 170 3.90 -4.11 -4.52
C THR A 170 2.49 -4.50 -4.91
N CYS A 171 1.65 -4.72 -3.92
CA CYS A 171 0.21 -4.78 -4.06
C CYS A 171 -0.45 -4.22 -2.80
N GLY A 172 -1.68 -3.75 -2.95
CA GLY A 172 -2.46 -3.22 -1.87
C GLY A 172 -3.96 -3.24 -2.15
N SER A 173 -4.74 -3.15 -1.08
CA SER A 173 -6.19 -3.10 -1.22
C SER A 173 -6.70 -1.78 -1.76
N ASP A 174 -5.94 -0.70 -1.58
CA ASP A 174 -6.37 0.68 -1.80
C ASP A 174 -7.68 0.96 -1.06
N ALA A 175 -7.74 0.43 0.18
CA ALA A 175 -8.93 0.47 1.01
C ALA A 175 -9.14 1.86 1.58
N HIS A 176 -10.32 2.43 1.33
CA HIS A 176 -10.78 3.68 1.93
C HIS A 176 -11.77 3.41 3.08
N PHE A 177 -12.16 2.15 3.26
CA PHE A 177 -13.07 1.70 4.32
C PHE A 177 -12.60 0.35 4.89
N PRO A 178 -12.87 0.05 6.18
CA PRO A 178 -12.38 -1.14 6.87
C PRO A 178 -12.71 -2.47 6.20
N ASN A 179 -13.84 -2.55 5.50
CA ASN A 179 -14.29 -3.77 4.83
C ASN A 179 -13.43 -4.15 3.60
N PHE A 180 -12.66 -3.22 3.03
CA PHE A 180 -11.77 -3.45 1.88
C PHE A 180 -10.35 -3.87 2.26
N ILE A 181 -9.88 -3.61 3.48
CA ILE A 181 -8.56 -4.00 3.98
C ILE A 181 -8.28 -5.48 3.67
N GLY A 182 -7.06 -5.77 3.22
CA GLY A 182 -6.58 -7.13 2.98
C GLY A 182 -7.17 -7.83 1.77
N ARG A 183 -7.76 -7.12 0.82
CA ARG A 183 -8.22 -7.71 -0.46
C ARG A 183 -7.05 -8.04 -1.37
N ALA A 184 -5.99 -7.25 -1.35
CA ALA A 184 -4.71 -7.54 -1.97
C ALA A 184 -3.60 -7.26 -0.97
N PHE A 185 -2.59 -8.11 -0.94
CA PHE A 185 -1.47 -8.03 -0.01
C PHE A 185 -0.25 -8.77 -0.56
N LEU A 186 0.93 -8.43 -0.06
CA LEU A 186 2.11 -9.26 -0.25
C LEU A 186 2.18 -10.33 0.83
N GLU A 187 2.59 -11.53 0.46
CA GLU A 187 3.00 -12.58 1.38
C GLU A 187 4.52 -12.60 1.49
N ILE A 188 5.02 -12.33 2.68
CA ILE A 188 6.45 -12.22 2.98
C ILE A 188 6.83 -13.36 3.92
N PRO A 189 7.78 -14.24 3.53
CA PRO A 189 8.22 -15.36 4.34
C PRO A 189 9.09 -14.84 5.51
N ASP A 190 8.45 -14.47 6.62
CA ASP A 190 9.17 -14.00 7.80
C ASP A 190 8.36 -14.19 9.09
N GLU A 191 9.05 -14.52 10.19
CA GLU A 191 8.45 -14.63 11.53
C GLU A 191 8.57 -13.32 12.33
N ASN A 192 9.50 -12.44 11.95
CA ASN A 192 9.83 -11.22 12.67
C ASN A 192 9.75 -10.00 11.76
N LEU A 193 8.52 -9.56 11.43
CA LEU A 193 8.33 -8.38 10.61
C LEU A 193 8.94 -7.14 11.25
N SER A 194 9.78 -6.48 10.46
CA SER A 194 10.18 -5.09 10.68
C SER A 194 10.01 -4.32 9.38
N ILE A 195 9.94 -3.00 9.48
CA ILE A 195 9.80 -2.14 8.28
C ILE A 195 10.95 -2.46 7.31
N ASP A 196 12.20 -2.49 7.79
CA ASP A 196 13.37 -2.75 6.94
C ASP A 196 13.28 -4.10 6.21
N ARG A 197 12.76 -5.14 6.88
CA ARG A 197 12.58 -6.45 6.24
C ARG A 197 11.54 -6.41 5.13
N VAL A 198 10.38 -5.75 5.38
CA VAL A 198 9.36 -5.59 4.33
C VAL A 198 9.92 -4.83 3.13
N LEU A 199 10.60 -3.70 3.36
CA LEU A 199 11.20 -2.93 2.28
C LEU A 199 12.27 -3.71 1.51
N ASN A 200 13.11 -4.48 2.21
CA ASN A 200 14.11 -5.33 1.58
C ASN A 200 13.48 -6.47 0.77
N GLN A 201 12.40 -7.07 1.24
CA GLN A 201 11.67 -8.10 0.48
C GLN A 201 11.04 -7.53 -0.79
N ILE A 202 10.52 -6.30 -0.75
CA ILE A 202 10.04 -5.60 -1.95
C ILE A 202 11.21 -5.42 -2.93
N LYS A 203 12.31 -4.81 -2.51
CA LYS A 203 13.49 -4.55 -3.37
C LYS A 203 14.05 -5.81 -4.00
N ASN A 204 14.10 -6.91 -3.25
CA ASN A 204 14.65 -8.19 -3.69
C ASN A 204 13.64 -9.09 -4.42
N LYS A 205 12.40 -8.63 -4.62
CA LYS A 205 11.32 -9.39 -5.26
C LYS A 205 11.04 -10.74 -4.56
N GLY A 206 11.26 -10.77 -3.25
CA GLY A 206 11.10 -11.99 -2.44
C GLY A 206 9.66 -12.24 -1.96
N ALA A 207 8.76 -11.28 -2.20
CA ALA A 207 7.38 -11.37 -1.76
C ALA A 207 6.49 -11.98 -2.85
N LYS A 208 5.51 -12.80 -2.44
CA LYS A 208 4.44 -13.32 -3.30
C LYS A 208 3.22 -12.40 -3.24
N ILE A 209 2.38 -12.49 -4.24
CA ILE A 209 1.10 -11.77 -4.29
C ILE A 209 0.03 -12.65 -3.68
N GLY A 210 -0.73 -12.09 -2.74
CA GLY A 210 -1.93 -12.69 -2.16
C GLY A 210 -3.17 -11.84 -2.42
N GLY A 211 -4.35 -12.45 -2.24
CA GLY A 211 -5.62 -11.77 -2.44
C GLY A 211 -6.08 -11.71 -3.90
N LYS A 212 -7.01 -10.81 -4.17
CA LYS A 212 -7.61 -10.62 -5.50
C LYS A 212 -8.27 -9.25 -5.62
N GLU A 213 -8.50 -8.82 -6.84
CA GLU A 213 -9.34 -7.66 -7.14
C GLU A 213 -10.75 -7.81 -6.56
N ALA A 214 -11.34 -6.69 -6.15
CA ALA A 214 -12.77 -6.61 -5.89
C ALA A 214 -13.55 -6.86 -7.19
N ASN A 215 -14.72 -7.45 -7.07
CA ASN A 215 -15.61 -7.59 -8.23
C ASN A 215 -16.19 -6.23 -8.66
N PHE A 216 -16.78 -6.17 -9.84
CA PHE A 216 -17.28 -4.92 -10.40
C PHE A 216 -18.27 -4.19 -9.46
N PHE A 217 -19.22 -4.89 -8.86
CA PHE A 217 -20.22 -4.29 -7.95
C PHE A 217 -19.56 -3.75 -6.68
N GLU A 218 -18.61 -4.47 -6.12
CA GLU A 218 -17.85 -4.02 -4.95
C GLU A 218 -17.07 -2.75 -5.26
N LYS A 219 -16.43 -2.68 -6.43
CA LYS A 219 -15.72 -1.47 -6.89
C LYS A 219 -16.67 -0.28 -7.06
N VAL A 220 -17.84 -0.50 -7.65
CA VAL A 220 -18.86 0.55 -7.80
C VAL A 220 -19.33 1.06 -6.43
N ILE A 221 -19.61 0.16 -5.48
CA ILE A 221 -20.01 0.52 -4.12
C ILE A 221 -18.90 1.32 -3.41
N ASP A 222 -17.65 0.86 -3.51
CA ASP A 222 -16.51 1.55 -2.92
C ASP A 222 -16.37 2.97 -3.48
N HIS A 223 -16.35 3.12 -4.80
CA HIS A 223 -16.26 4.43 -5.45
C HIS A 223 -17.42 5.35 -5.12
N SER A 224 -18.62 4.81 -4.97
CA SER A 224 -19.78 5.60 -4.54
C SER A 224 -19.60 6.13 -3.12
N LYS A 225 -19.08 5.32 -2.19
CA LYS A 225 -18.76 5.74 -0.82
C LYS A 225 -17.65 6.77 -0.77
N ARG A 226 -16.58 6.60 -1.57
CA ARG A 226 -15.51 7.60 -1.71
C ARG A 226 -16.05 8.95 -2.18
N ASN A 227 -16.93 8.96 -3.17
CA ASN A 227 -17.56 10.20 -3.65
C ASN A 227 -18.43 10.87 -2.58
N LEU A 228 -19.15 10.11 -1.76
CA LEU A 228 -19.88 10.66 -0.62
C LEU A 228 -18.94 11.23 0.44
N ALA A 229 -17.85 10.55 0.77
CA ALA A 229 -16.84 11.03 1.70
C ALA A 229 -16.20 12.35 1.22
N LYS A 230 -15.91 12.49 -0.09
CA LYS A 230 -15.42 13.75 -0.68
C LYS A 230 -16.36 14.92 -0.41
N LEU A 231 -17.67 14.70 -0.56
CA LEU A 231 -18.67 15.75 -0.29
C LEU A 231 -18.74 16.13 1.18
N GLN A 232 -18.53 15.19 2.09
CA GLN A 232 -18.54 15.45 3.54
C GLN A 232 -17.27 16.20 4.00
N ASN A 233 -16.12 15.88 3.42
CA ASN A 233 -14.82 16.46 3.79
C ASN A 233 -14.55 17.82 3.11
N THR A 234 -15.42 18.30 2.23
CA THR A 234 -15.33 19.61 1.55
C THR A 234 -16.17 20.69 2.25
N GLN A 235 -16.93 20.35 3.30
CA GLN A 235 -17.68 21.29 4.15
C GLN A 235 -16.87 21.65 5.40
#